data_f6ed3de61b8b264ac4c7c4d1dc69f97b
#
_entry.id   f6ed3de61b8b264ac4c7c4d1dc69f97b
#
_cell.length_a   1.000
_cell.length_b   1.000
_cell.length_c   1.000
_cell.angle_alpha   90.00
_cell.angle_beta   90.00
_cell.angle_gamma   90.00
#
_symmetry.space_group_name_H-M   'P 1'
#
loop_
_entity.id
_entity.type
_entity.pdbx_description
1 polymer ?
#
loop_
_entity_poly.entity_id
_entity_poly.type
_entity_poly.pdbx_seq_one_letter_code
_entity_poly.pdbx_strand_id
1 'polypeptide(L)'
;MNNKLIKLLPLFLFSCLLTNAQEPDKKDYPLKADLETIDGIIKAYYEIMSGPAGELINFKRDKSLHYKNALILFSSSYDKKIYNDIENVYDLHENSAKTKSGIWEYEIERDTHQFGNIANVWSTFGIKEKADGIFLEKDISSIQLYHDGNRWWILSWLSQSEKIAP
;
A
#
# COMPACT_ATOMS: atom_id res chain seq x y z
N MET A 1 55.50 57.94 7.32
CA MET A 1 55.41 56.56 6.83
C MET A 1 54.14 55.94 7.42
N ASN A 2 53.05 55.91 6.65
CA ASN A 2 51.78 55.40 7.12
C ASN A 2 51.52 54.01 6.51
N ASN A 3 51.65 52.97 7.32
CA ASN A 3 51.29 51.61 6.96
C ASN A 3 49.81 51.44 7.17
N LYS A 4 49.05 51.39 6.06
CA LYS A 4 47.63 50.95 6.08
C LYS A 4 47.57 49.41 6.03
N LEU A 5 47.18 48.78 7.14
CA LEU A 5 46.82 47.38 7.18
C LEU A 5 45.46 47.18 6.47
N ILE A 6 45.50 46.47 5.35
CA ILE A 6 44.29 45.98 4.66
C ILE A 6 43.83 44.73 5.39
N LYS A 7 42.68 44.80 6.09
CA LYS A 7 42.02 43.64 6.66
C LYS A 7 41.27 42.93 5.56
N LEU A 8 41.74 41.75 5.14
CA LEU A 8 40.99 40.84 4.29
C LEU A 8 39.86 40.20 5.14
N LEU A 9 38.63 40.47 4.75
CA LEU A 9 37.44 39.83 5.31
C LEU A 9 37.24 38.52 4.54
N PRO A 10 37.16 37.33 5.19
CA PRO A 10 36.86 36.11 4.48
C PRO A 10 35.41 36.08 4.06
N LEU A 11 35.19 36.00 2.74
CA LEU A 11 33.90 35.82 2.13
C LEU A 11 33.44 34.37 2.34
N PHE A 12 32.57 34.16 3.34
CA PHE A 12 31.93 32.86 3.57
C PHE A 12 30.94 32.62 2.44
N LEU A 13 31.30 31.78 1.47
CA LEU A 13 30.37 31.23 0.47
C LEU A 13 29.44 30.23 1.19
N PHE A 14 28.24 30.70 1.50
CA PHE A 14 27.15 29.86 1.95
C PHE A 14 26.64 29.09 0.75
N SER A 15 27.14 27.87 0.49
CA SER A 15 26.54 26.97 -0.52
C SER A 15 25.21 26.47 0.02
N CYS A 16 24.12 27.08 -0.43
CA CYS A 16 22.79 26.49 -0.29
C CYS A 16 22.78 25.15 -1.02
N LEU A 17 22.89 24.06 -0.25
CA LEU A 17 22.49 22.74 -0.72
C LEU A 17 20.96 22.80 -0.96
N LEU A 18 20.59 23.04 -2.20
CA LEU A 18 19.21 22.80 -2.64
C LEU A 18 18.99 21.29 -2.53
N THR A 19 18.44 20.85 -1.41
CA THR A 19 17.81 19.53 -1.34
C THR A 19 16.65 19.57 -2.32
N ASN A 20 16.83 18.92 -3.46
CA ASN A 20 15.71 18.59 -4.35
C ASN A 20 14.77 17.70 -3.54
N ALA A 21 13.79 18.31 -2.90
CA ALA A 21 12.61 17.59 -2.47
C ALA A 21 11.99 17.05 -3.77
N GLN A 22 12.14 15.75 -3.99
CA GLN A 22 11.56 15.06 -5.13
C GLN A 22 10.05 15.29 -5.03
N GLU A 23 9.48 16.06 -5.96
CA GLU A 23 8.01 16.19 -6.03
C GLU A 23 7.42 14.79 -6.09
N PRO A 24 6.37 14.51 -5.30
CA PRO A 24 5.72 13.20 -5.35
C PRO A 24 5.28 12.95 -6.79
N ASP A 25 5.65 11.78 -7.29
CA ASP A 25 5.43 11.31 -8.66
C ASP A 25 3.98 11.62 -9.08
N LYS A 26 3.80 12.54 -10.02
CA LYS A 26 2.48 12.96 -10.55
C LYS A 26 1.88 11.88 -11.44
N LYS A 27 1.85 10.63 -10.97
CA LYS A 27 1.13 9.57 -11.68
C LYS A 27 -0.36 9.84 -11.60
N ASP A 28 -1.00 9.93 -12.75
CA ASP A 28 -2.46 9.95 -12.82
C ASP A 28 -3.00 8.54 -12.55
N TYR A 29 -3.91 8.43 -11.60
CA TYR A 29 -4.60 7.18 -11.27
C TYR A 29 -6.03 7.20 -11.84
N PRO A 30 -6.52 6.05 -12.27
CA PRO A 30 -5.94 4.70 -12.17
C PRO A 30 -4.81 4.44 -13.19
N LEU A 31 -3.85 3.58 -12.81
CA LEU A 31 -2.90 3.03 -13.78
C LEU A 31 -3.58 1.91 -14.57
N LYS A 32 -3.43 1.92 -15.88
CA LYS A 32 -4.02 0.91 -16.76
C LYS A 32 -3.56 -0.51 -16.37
N ALA A 33 -2.27 -0.69 -16.11
CA ALA A 33 -1.70 -1.97 -15.71
C ALA A 33 -2.28 -2.55 -14.40
N ASP A 34 -2.75 -1.67 -13.49
CA ASP A 34 -3.37 -2.12 -12.24
C ASP A 34 -4.76 -2.75 -12.46
N LEU A 35 -5.41 -2.49 -13.60
CA LEU A 35 -6.84 -2.73 -13.76
C LEU A 35 -7.22 -3.64 -14.94
N GLU A 36 -6.27 -3.94 -15.83
CA GLU A 36 -6.55 -4.74 -17.03
C GLU A 36 -6.68 -6.22 -16.72
N THR A 37 -6.02 -6.69 -15.66
CA THR A 37 -5.98 -8.11 -15.31
C THR A 37 -6.23 -8.33 -13.82
N ILE A 38 -6.66 -9.54 -13.47
CA ILE A 38 -6.77 -9.97 -12.07
C ILE A 38 -5.40 -9.88 -11.38
N ASP A 39 -4.33 -10.30 -12.06
CA ASP A 39 -2.96 -10.20 -11.51
C ASP A 39 -2.56 -8.75 -11.25
N GLY A 40 -2.89 -7.84 -12.16
CA GLY A 40 -2.60 -6.42 -12.01
C GLY A 40 -3.24 -5.82 -10.77
N ILE A 41 -4.55 -6.06 -10.58
CA ILE A 41 -5.30 -5.44 -9.48
C ILE A 41 -4.88 -5.99 -8.11
N ILE A 42 -4.62 -7.30 -8.00
CA ILE A 42 -4.15 -7.92 -6.76
C ILE A 42 -2.73 -7.44 -6.42
N LYS A 43 -1.83 -7.44 -7.40
CA LYS A 43 -0.47 -6.92 -7.22
C LYS A 43 -0.47 -5.45 -6.78
N ALA A 44 -1.28 -4.62 -7.42
CA ALA A 44 -1.40 -3.20 -7.09
C ALA A 44 -1.84 -2.99 -5.64
N TYR A 45 -2.78 -3.78 -5.15
CA TYR A 45 -3.23 -3.71 -3.76
C TYR A 45 -2.09 -4.00 -2.78
N TYR A 46 -1.38 -5.13 -2.94
CA TYR A 46 -0.25 -5.46 -2.07
C TYR A 46 0.89 -4.43 -2.13
N GLU A 47 1.16 -3.87 -3.30
CA GLU A 47 2.14 -2.79 -3.44
C GLU A 47 1.73 -1.53 -2.66
N ILE A 48 0.45 -1.16 -2.67
CA ILE A 48 -0.07 0.00 -1.96
C ILE A 48 0.04 -0.18 -0.45
N MET A 49 -0.27 -1.38 0.04
CA MET A 49 -0.18 -1.71 1.46
C MET A 49 1.26 -1.81 1.95
N SER A 50 2.21 -2.08 1.07
CA SER A 50 3.63 -2.25 1.40
C SER A 50 4.39 -0.94 1.41
N GLY A 51 5.34 -0.80 2.34
CA GLY A 51 6.28 0.32 2.42
C GLY A 51 6.86 0.57 3.80
N PRO A 52 7.91 1.39 3.89
CA PRO A 52 8.55 1.71 5.15
C PRO A 52 7.66 2.58 6.05
N ALA A 53 7.97 2.60 7.35
CA ALA A 53 7.30 3.48 8.30
C ALA A 53 7.50 4.95 7.90
N GLY A 54 6.42 5.73 8.01
CA GLY A 54 6.43 7.15 7.67
C GLY A 54 6.16 7.46 6.19
N GLU A 55 6.13 6.46 5.31
CA GLU A 55 5.65 6.64 3.94
C GLU A 55 4.14 6.86 3.93
N LEU A 56 3.67 7.79 3.10
CA LEU A 56 2.23 7.99 2.91
C LEU A 56 1.63 6.86 2.09
N ILE A 57 0.47 6.37 2.52
CA ILE A 57 -0.32 5.46 1.71
C ILE A 57 -0.81 6.20 0.46
N ASN A 58 -0.62 5.60 -0.71
CA ASN A 58 -1.16 6.14 -1.94
C ASN A 58 -2.66 5.81 -2.06
N PHE A 59 -3.46 6.44 -1.20
CA PHE A 59 -4.90 6.16 -1.14
C PHE A 59 -5.64 6.55 -2.44
N LYS A 60 -5.10 7.44 -3.28
CA LYS A 60 -5.68 7.75 -4.58
C LYS A 60 -5.56 6.55 -5.53
N ARG A 61 -4.41 5.85 -5.52
CA ARG A 61 -4.22 4.59 -6.25
C ARG A 61 -5.10 3.49 -5.66
N ASP A 62 -5.11 3.34 -4.35
CA ASP A 62 -5.92 2.35 -3.63
C ASP A 62 -7.42 2.55 -3.90
N LYS A 63 -7.93 3.76 -3.70
CA LYS A 63 -9.31 4.11 -4.03
C LYS A 63 -9.67 3.80 -5.48
N SER A 64 -8.72 3.89 -6.40
CA SER A 64 -8.95 3.58 -7.81
C SER A 64 -9.13 2.09 -8.11
N LEU A 65 -8.70 1.19 -7.21
CA LEU A 65 -8.89 -0.27 -7.36
C LEU A 65 -10.30 -0.73 -6.94
N HIS A 66 -10.92 -0.01 -6.02
CA HIS A 66 -12.14 -0.45 -5.35
C HIS A 66 -13.41 0.14 -5.99
N TYR A 67 -14.45 -0.68 -6.06
CA TYR A 67 -15.79 -0.19 -6.36
C TYR A 67 -16.31 0.66 -5.20
N LYS A 68 -17.11 1.70 -5.48
CA LYS A 68 -17.50 2.70 -4.47
C LYS A 68 -18.15 2.16 -3.19
N ASN A 69 -18.78 1.00 -3.26
CA ASN A 69 -19.43 0.35 -2.12
C ASN A 69 -18.69 -0.92 -1.68
N ALA A 70 -17.42 -1.05 -2.03
CA ALA A 70 -16.63 -2.19 -1.63
C ALA A 70 -16.53 -2.29 -0.10
N LEU A 71 -16.51 -3.52 0.40
CA LEU A 71 -16.32 -3.82 1.81
C LEU A 71 -14.93 -4.39 2.06
N ILE A 72 -14.32 -3.94 3.14
CA ILE A 72 -13.10 -4.50 3.68
C ILE A 72 -13.42 -5.14 5.03
N LEU A 73 -12.95 -6.35 5.24
CA LEU A 73 -12.99 -7.04 6.53
C LEU A 73 -11.59 -7.49 6.91
N PHE A 74 -11.15 -7.04 8.07
CA PHE A 74 -9.98 -7.60 8.74
C PHE A 74 -10.45 -8.44 9.93
N SER A 75 -10.09 -9.73 9.93
CA SER A 75 -10.38 -10.64 11.02
C SER A 75 -9.09 -11.23 11.54
N SER A 76 -8.94 -11.31 12.85
CA SER A 76 -7.81 -11.96 13.48
C SER A 76 -8.26 -12.81 14.66
N SER A 77 -7.51 -13.87 14.95
CA SER A 77 -7.71 -14.72 16.11
C SER A 77 -6.51 -14.61 17.04
N TYR A 78 -6.74 -14.15 18.26
CA TYR A 78 -5.71 -14.05 19.29
C TYR A 78 -6.25 -14.52 20.64
N ASP A 79 -5.53 -15.39 21.35
CA ASP A 79 -5.95 -15.96 22.63
C ASP A 79 -7.39 -16.51 22.65
N LYS A 80 -7.79 -17.21 21.58
CA LYS A 80 -9.16 -17.74 21.37
C LYS A 80 -10.25 -16.67 21.28
N LYS A 81 -9.89 -15.39 21.14
CA LYS A 81 -10.81 -14.30 20.84
C LYS A 81 -10.72 -13.95 19.39
N ILE A 82 -11.86 -13.63 18.78
CA ILE A 82 -11.97 -13.18 17.40
C ILE A 82 -12.15 -11.67 17.44
N TYR A 83 -11.32 -10.98 16.67
CA TYR A 83 -11.39 -9.54 16.44
C TYR A 83 -11.78 -9.33 15.00
N ASN A 84 -12.85 -8.58 14.77
CA ASN A 84 -13.32 -8.25 13.43
C ASN A 84 -13.41 -6.74 13.28
N ASP A 85 -12.94 -6.25 12.15
CA ASP A 85 -13.10 -4.88 11.73
C ASP A 85 -13.65 -4.88 10.30
N ILE A 86 -14.90 -4.38 10.15
CA ILE A 86 -15.62 -4.35 8.88
C ILE A 86 -15.90 -2.90 8.55
N GLU A 87 -15.29 -2.42 7.49
CA GLU A 87 -15.44 -1.04 7.06
C GLU A 87 -15.87 -0.93 5.60
N ASN A 88 -16.58 0.16 5.29
CA ASN A 88 -16.72 0.57 3.91
C ASN A 88 -15.38 1.10 3.43
N VAL A 89 -14.95 0.70 2.23
CA VAL A 89 -13.64 1.06 1.70
C VAL A 89 -13.40 2.57 1.65
N TYR A 90 -14.44 3.37 1.41
CA TYR A 90 -14.26 4.83 1.36
C TYR A 90 -14.06 5.45 2.73
N ASP A 91 -14.70 4.92 3.77
CA ASP A 91 -14.48 5.35 5.15
C ASP A 91 -13.07 4.93 5.60
N LEU A 92 -12.65 3.72 5.23
CA LEU A 92 -11.28 3.25 5.46
C LEU A 92 -10.25 4.16 4.78
N HIS A 93 -10.47 4.56 3.53
CA HIS A 93 -9.56 5.45 2.81
C HIS A 93 -9.39 6.82 3.47
N GLU A 94 -10.47 7.43 3.96
CA GLU A 94 -10.37 8.69 4.71
C GLU A 94 -9.49 8.53 5.96
N ASN A 95 -9.65 7.41 6.67
CA ASN A 95 -8.86 7.11 7.87
C ASN A 95 -7.42 6.68 7.55
N SER A 96 -7.20 6.06 6.38
CA SER A 96 -5.91 5.54 5.95
C SER A 96 -5.02 6.55 5.21
N ALA A 97 -5.47 7.78 4.99
CA ALA A 97 -4.66 8.86 4.43
C ALA A 97 -3.49 9.28 5.36
N LYS A 98 -3.12 8.41 6.29
CA LYS A 98 -2.06 8.56 7.29
C LYS A 98 -0.82 7.79 6.84
N THR A 99 0.27 7.97 7.57
CA THR A 99 1.51 7.25 7.30
C THR A 99 1.38 5.76 7.58
N LYS A 100 2.01 4.94 6.74
CA LYS A 100 2.14 3.51 6.96
C LYS A 100 2.93 3.21 8.24
N SER A 101 2.59 2.12 8.90
CA SER A 101 3.31 1.63 10.08
C SER A 101 4.66 0.97 9.78
N GLY A 102 4.97 0.71 8.51
CA GLY A 102 6.13 -0.07 8.07
C GLY A 102 5.76 -1.55 7.98
N ILE A 103 5.06 -1.90 6.92
CA ILE A 103 4.59 -3.25 6.62
C ILE A 103 4.94 -3.56 5.17
N TRP A 104 5.33 -4.82 4.94
CA TRP A 104 5.60 -5.35 3.62
C TRP A 104 4.78 -6.62 3.41
N GLU A 105 3.76 -6.53 2.56
CA GLU A 105 2.88 -7.63 2.20
C GLU A 105 3.30 -8.24 0.88
N TYR A 106 3.43 -9.56 0.84
CA TYR A 106 3.80 -10.30 -0.35
C TYR A 106 2.85 -11.47 -0.56
N GLU A 107 2.24 -11.53 -1.73
CA GLU A 107 1.49 -12.71 -2.13
C GLU A 107 2.44 -13.92 -2.27
N ILE A 108 2.06 -15.04 -1.64
CA ILE A 108 2.81 -16.29 -1.64
C ILE A 108 2.25 -17.23 -2.70
N GLU A 109 0.92 -17.39 -2.71
CA GLU A 109 0.21 -18.23 -3.68
C GLU A 109 -1.22 -17.72 -3.85
N ARG A 110 -1.85 -18.13 -4.94
CA ARG A 110 -3.21 -17.71 -5.29
C ARG A 110 -3.96 -18.85 -5.96
N ASP A 111 -5.23 -19.00 -5.58
CA ASP A 111 -6.23 -19.75 -6.34
C ASP A 111 -7.30 -18.80 -6.86
N THR A 112 -7.59 -18.86 -8.16
CA THR A 112 -8.51 -17.94 -8.84
C THR A 112 -9.58 -18.69 -9.56
N HIS A 113 -10.84 -18.45 -9.22
CA HIS A 113 -12.00 -18.95 -9.90
C HIS A 113 -12.68 -17.81 -10.65
N GLN A 114 -12.67 -17.88 -11.98
CA GLN A 114 -13.29 -16.86 -12.84
C GLN A 114 -14.41 -17.48 -13.69
N PHE A 115 -15.51 -16.75 -13.77
CA PHE A 115 -16.57 -17.04 -14.75
C PHE A 115 -17.07 -15.74 -15.38
N GLY A 116 -16.79 -15.54 -16.65
CA GLY A 116 -17.12 -14.30 -17.36
C GLY A 116 -16.54 -13.07 -16.67
N ASN A 117 -17.40 -12.19 -16.23
CA ASN A 117 -17.04 -10.91 -15.63
C ASN A 117 -16.92 -10.92 -14.09
N ILE A 118 -16.98 -12.08 -13.48
CA ILE A 118 -16.80 -12.21 -12.02
C ILE A 118 -15.65 -13.15 -11.71
N ALA A 119 -14.92 -12.83 -10.65
CA ALA A 119 -13.88 -13.71 -10.12
C ALA A 119 -13.88 -13.72 -8.59
N ASN A 120 -13.52 -14.87 -8.04
CA ASN A 120 -13.14 -15.04 -6.65
C ASN A 120 -11.67 -15.40 -6.60
N VAL A 121 -10.93 -14.71 -5.76
CA VAL A 121 -9.51 -14.93 -5.54
C VAL A 121 -9.29 -15.33 -4.08
N TRP A 122 -8.65 -16.47 -3.87
CA TRP A 122 -8.19 -16.93 -2.58
C TRP A 122 -6.67 -16.76 -2.55
N SER A 123 -6.21 -15.70 -1.88
CA SER A 123 -4.82 -15.29 -1.88
C SER A 123 -4.19 -15.55 -0.52
N THR A 124 -3.11 -16.31 -0.50
CA THR A 124 -2.24 -16.46 0.67
C THR A 124 -1.12 -15.45 0.58
N PHE A 125 -0.95 -14.63 1.60
CA PHE A 125 0.13 -13.64 1.65
C PHE A 125 0.88 -13.67 2.98
N GLY A 126 2.07 -13.12 2.99
CA GLY A 126 2.89 -13.01 4.17
C GLY A 126 3.25 -11.57 4.47
N ILE A 127 3.39 -11.27 5.76
CA ILE A 127 3.71 -9.94 6.27
C ILE A 127 5.14 -9.92 6.81
N LYS A 128 5.88 -8.85 6.50
CA LYS A 128 7.23 -8.58 7.00
C LYS A 128 7.30 -7.16 7.54
N GLU A 129 8.18 -6.90 8.50
CA GLU A 129 8.50 -5.53 8.96
C GLU A 129 9.47 -4.78 8.03
N LYS A 130 10.26 -5.53 7.25
CA LYS A 130 11.26 -5.00 6.30
C LYS A 130 11.20 -5.78 5.01
N ALA A 131 11.49 -5.14 3.89
CA ALA A 131 11.43 -5.75 2.57
C ALA A 131 12.25 -7.05 2.45
N ASP A 132 13.42 -7.08 3.07
CA ASP A 132 14.35 -8.22 3.12
C ASP A 132 14.22 -9.09 4.38
N GLY A 133 13.20 -8.80 5.23
CA GLY A 133 12.96 -9.51 6.48
C GLY A 133 12.33 -10.90 6.30
N ILE A 134 12.15 -11.59 7.41
CA ILE A 134 11.42 -12.86 7.48
C ILE A 134 9.90 -12.58 7.54
N PHE A 135 9.09 -13.55 7.16
CA PHE A 135 7.65 -13.49 7.37
C PHE A 135 7.32 -13.64 8.87
N LEU A 136 6.53 -12.72 9.37
CA LEU A 136 6.02 -12.70 10.74
C LEU A 136 4.65 -13.34 10.86
N GLU A 137 3.84 -13.17 9.82
CA GLU A 137 2.48 -13.66 9.73
C GLU A 137 2.24 -14.24 8.34
N LYS A 138 1.31 -15.21 8.27
CA LYS A 138 0.81 -15.77 7.03
C LYS A 138 -0.70 -15.68 7.09
N ASP A 139 -1.25 -14.90 6.18
CA ASP A 139 -2.65 -14.54 6.17
C ASP A 139 -3.32 -15.04 4.89
N ILE A 140 -4.63 -15.09 4.92
CA ILE A 140 -5.44 -15.45 3.75
C ILE A 140 -6.45 -14.35 3.49
N SER A 141 -6.61 -14.00 2.22
CA SER A 141 -7.64 -13.10 1.73
C SER A 141 -8.59 -13.79 0.78
N SER A 142 -9.90 -13.58 0.99
CA SER A 142 -10.95 -13.90 0.03
C SER A 142 -11.40 -12.61 -0.64
N ILE A 143 -11.22 -12.54 -1.96
CA ILE A 143 -11.38 -11.30 -2.72
C ILE A 143 -12.43 -11.53 -3.81
N GLN A 144 -13.44 -10.64 -3.88
CA GLN A 144 -14.45 -10.65 -4.92
C GLN A 144 -14.14 -9.57 -5.95
N LEU A 145 -14.03 -9.96 -7.21
CA LEU A 145 -13.72 -9.07 -8.32
C LEU A 145 -14.86 -9.05 -9.34
N TYR A 146 -15.01 -7.89 -9.97
CA TYR A 146 -15.97 -7.65 -11.05
C TYR A 146 -15.32 -6.90 -12.21
N HIS A 147 -15.56 -7.34 -13.45
CA HIS A 147 -15.15 -6.66 -14.67
C HIS A 147 -16.34 -5.94 -15.30
N ASP A 148 -16.27 -4.62 -15.42
CA ASP A 148 -17.38 -3.79 -15.92
C ASP A 148 -17.47 -3.69 -17.46
N GLY A 149 -16.62 -4.45 -18.16
CA GLY A 149 -16.43 -4.39 -19.61
C GLY A 149 -15.18 -3.61 -20.03
N ASN A 150 -14.64 -2.76 -19.12
CA ASN A 150 -13.46 -1.95 -19.37
C ASN A 150 -12.30 -2.31 -18.43
N ARG A 151 -12.61 -2.70 -17.19
CA ARG A 151 -11.61 -2.92 -16.15
C ARG A 151 -12.12 -3.82 -15.02
N TRP A 152 -11.19 -4.36 -14.25
CA TRP A 152 -11.48 -5.04 -12.99
C TRP A 152 -11.68 -4.06 -11.84
N TRP A 153 -12.54 -4.45 -10.88
CA TRP A 153 -12.86 -3.74 -9.65
C TRP A 153 -12.85 -4.71 -8.48
N ILE A 154 -12.32 -4.29 -7.33
CA ILE A 154 -12.48 -4.99 -6.07
C ILE A 154 -13.86 -4.63 -5.49
N LEU A 155 -14.71 -5.64 -5.24
CA LEU A 155 -16.01 -5.47 -4.58
C LEU A 155 -15.94 -5.76 -3.09
N SER A 156 -15.08 -6.70 -2.69
CA SER A 156 -14.78 -6.96 -1.28
C SER A 156 -13.40 -7.56 -1.14
N TRP A 157 -12.79 -7.29 0.00
CA TRP A 157 -11.52 -7.86 0.43
C TRP A 157 -11.64 -8.30 1.88
N LEU A 158 -11.65 -9.60 2.12
CA LEU A 158 -11.85 -10.21 3.44
C LEU A 158 -10.56 -10.92 3.82
N SER A 159 -9.90 -10.49 4.87
CA SER A 159 -8.66 -11.09 5.34
C SER A 159 -8.82 -11.74 6.71
N GLN A 160 -8.20 -12.90 6.86
CA GLN A 160 -8.04 -13.58 8.12
C GLN A 160 -6.56 -13.75 8.42
N SER A 161 -6.13 -13.17 9.54
CA SER A 161 -4.77 -13.31 10.04
C SER A 161 -4.66 -14.51 10.97
N GLU A 162 -3.61 -15.31 10.76
CA GLU A 162 -3.16 -16.33 11.69
C GLU A 162 -1.73 -16.01 12.12
N LYS A 163 -1.51 -15.82 13.42
CA LYS A 163 -0.14 -15.73 13.92
C LYS A 163 0.58 -17.05 13.71
N ILE A 164 1.71 -16.99 13.03
CA ILE A 164 2.63 -18.12 13.00
C ILE A 164 3.10 -18.36 14.44
N ALA A 165 2.73 -19.50 15.01
CA ALA A 165 3.24 -19.89 16.32
C ALA A 165 4.76 -19.96 16.28
N PRO A 166 5.48 -19.41 17.27
CA PRO A 166 6.92 -19.45 17.32
C PRO A 166 7.48 -20.85 17.44
#